data_168b003fc516ab16205f5c05b633b60b
#
_entry.id   168b003fc516ab16205f5c05b633b60b
#
_cell.length_a   1.000
_cell.length_b   1.000
_cell.length_c   1.000
_cell.angle_alpha   90.00
_cell.angle_beta   90.00
_cell.angle_gamma   90.00
#
_symmetry.space_group_name_H-M   'P 1'
#
loop_
_entity.id
_entity.type
_entity.pdbx_description
1 polymer ?
#
loop_
_entity_poly.entity_id
_entity_poly.type
_entity_poly.pdbx_seq_one_letter_code
_entity_poly.pdbx_strand_id
1 'polypeptide(L)'
;MGKRLKEALAQNKLVRVFGMGQLCHPKFVEIIGQHGGYDAVWLDQEHAGISIAQIEHACLAARSVGLDSFVRLAPTDYATVMRPLEAGAGGIMAAQVRGVQQAEDVMQWTKFHPRGLRGVNGLIAAVVL
;
A
#
# COMPACT_ATOMS: atom_id res chain seq x y z
N MET A 1 6.43 -3.65 10.61
CA MET A 1 5.10 -4.12 10.21
C MET A 1 4.94 -3.96 8.70
N GLY A 2 4.10 -4.71 8.07
CA GLY A 2 3.96 -4.70 6.60
C GLY A 2 4.89 -5.66 5.86
N LYS A 3 5.34 -6.72 6.52
CA LYS A 3 6.21 -7.74 5.89
C LYS A 3 5.51 -9.08 5.65
N ARG A 4 4.32 -9.30 6.21
CA ARG A 4 3.64 -10.61 6.14
C ARG A 4 3.34 -11.03 4.71
N LEU A 5 2.78 -10.13 3.91
CA LEU A 5 2.46 -10.38 2.50
C LEU A 5 3.75 -10.71 1.71
N LYS A 6 4.79 -9.90 1.88
CA LYS A 6 6.08 -10.12 1.23
C LYS A 6 6.74 -11.43 1.64
N GLU A 7 6.70 -11.76 2.91
CA GLU A 7 7.24 -13.01 3.46
C GLU A 7 6.45 -14.22 2.98
N ALA A 8 5.13 -14.15 2.96
CA ALA A 8 4.26 -15.22 2.45
C ALA A 8 4.51 -15.48 0.96
N LEU A 9 4.60 -14.42 0.15
CA LEU A 9 4.92 -14.54 -1.29
C LEU A 9 6.32 -15.12 -1.51
N ALA A 10 7.32 -14.71 -0.73
CA ALA A 10 8.68 -15.26 -0.82
C ALA A 10 8.73 -16.74 -0.46
N GLN A 11 7.79 -17.24 0.32
CA GLN A 11 7.64 -18.66 0.70
C GLN A 11 6.67 -19.42 -0.21
N ASN A 12 6.25 -18.84 -1.35
CA ASN A 12 5.25 -19.38 -2.26
C ASN A 12 3.94 -19.79 -1.58
N LYS A 13 3.54 -19.07 -0.52
CA LYS A 13 2.27 -19.27 0.16
C LYS A 13 1.15 -18.57 -0.58
N LEU A 14 -0.03 -19.20 -0.57
CA LEU A 14 -1.24 -18.53 -1.01
C LEU A 14 -1.55 -17.35 -0.07
N VAL A 15 -1.78 -16.19 -0.64
CA VAL A 15 -2.26 -15.01 0.09
C VAL A 15 -3.67 -14.65 -0.35
N ARG A 16 -4.51 -14.29 0.62
CA ARG A 16 -5.89 -13.87 0.38
C ARG A 16 -5.99 -12.38 0.64
N VAL A 17 -6.47 -11.65 -0.35
CA VAL A 17 -6.56 -10.20 -0.31
C VAL A 17 -8.01 -9.78 -0.49
N PHE A 18 -8.51 -8.91 0.37
CA PHE A 18 -9.84 -8.32 0.23
C PHE A 18 -9.75 -7.00 -0.54
N GLY A 19 -10.48 -6.90 -1.65
CA GLY A 19 -10.53 -5.68 -2.46
C GLY A 19 -11.50 -4.64 -1.89
N MET A 20 -11.00 -3.44 -1.63
CA MET A 20 -11.77 -2.30 -1.14
C MET A 20 -11.80 -1.20 -2.21
N GLY A 21 -12.90 -1.11 -2.91
CA GLY A 21 -13.15 -0.05 -3.89
C GLY A 21 -14.01 1.06 -3.29
N GLN A 22 -15.28 1.12 -3.68
CA GLN A 22 -16.20 2.18 -3.28
C GLN A 22 -16.49 2.22 -1.76
N LEU A 23 -16.40 1.09 -1.06
CA LEU A 23 -16.65 0.98 0.38
C LEU A 23 -15.34 0.99 1.18
N CYS A 24 -14.54 2.02 1.03
CA CYS A 24 -13.31 2.19 1.79
C CYS A 24 -13.58 2.93 3.11
N HIS A 25 -13.81 2.16 4.17
CA HIS A 25 -14.04 2.70 5.51
C HIS A 25 -13.26 1.90 6.57
N PRO A 26 -12.61 2.54 7.57
CA PRO A 26 -11.79 1.86 8.57
C PRO A 26 -12.55 0.79 9.38
N LYS A 27 -13.82 1.02 9.72
CA LYS A 27 -14.65 0.01 10.39
C LYS A 27 -14.84 -1.25 9.56
N PHE A 28 -14.93 -1.11 8.24
CA PHE A 28 -15.04 -2.26 7.35
C PHE A 28 -13.74 -3.05 7.31
N VAL A 29 -12.60 -2.36 7.32
CA VAL A 29 -11.27 -3.01 7.44
C VAL A 29 -11.16 -3.80 8.75
N GLU A 30 -11.60 -3.23 9.88
CA GLU A 30 -11.63 -3.91 11.17
C GLU A 30 -12.49 -5.18 11.13
N ILE A 31 -13.68 -5.11 10.53
CA ILE A 31 -14.58 -6.26 10.37
C ILE A 31 -13.91 -7.38 9.59
N ILE A 32 -13.27 -7.05 8.45
CA ILE A 32 -12.53 -8.01 7.63
C ILE A 32 -11.40 -8.68 8.42
N GLY A 33 -10.63 -7.89 9.16
CA GLY A 33 -9.54 -8.41 9.99
C GLY A 33 -10.02 -9.30 11.13
N GLN A 34 -11.11 -8.92 11.81
CA GLN A 34 -11.72 -9.70 12.89
C GLN A 34 -12.37 -11.00 12.39
N HIS A 35 -12.97 -10.97 11.20
CA HIS A 35 -13.51 -12.17 10.57
C HIS A 35 -12.40 -13.20 10.31
N GLY A 36 -11.17 -12.73 10.00
CA GLY A 36 -10.04 -13.59 9.66
C GLY A 36 -10.09 -14.14 8.24
N GLY A 37 -9.07 -14.91 7.89
CA GLY A 37 -8.98 -15.56 6.58
C GLY A 37 -8.44 -14.71 5.46
N TYR A 38 -8.05 -13.46 5.75
CA TYR A 38 -7.36 -12.55 4.83
C TYR A 38 -6.00 -12.15 5.38
N ASP A 39 -5.05 -11.92 4.48
CA ASP A 39 -3.69 -11.50 4.78
C ASP A 39 -3.49 -10.00 4.57
N ALA A 40 -4.28 -9.41 3.67
CA ALA A 40 -4.17 -8.01 3.31
C ALA A 40 -5.50 -7.43 2.82
N VAL A 41 -5.56 -6.11 2.78
CA VAL A 41 -6.56 -5.34 2.04
C VAL A 41 -5.92 -4.63 0.85
N TRP A 42 -6.64 -4.55 -0.24
CA TRP A 42 -6.28 -3.83 -1.45
C TRP A 42 -7.19 -2.61 -1.58
N LEU A 43 -6.59 -1.42 -1.56
CA LEU A 43 -7.28 -0.13 -1.68
C LEU A 43 -7.19 0.34 -3.13
N ASP A 44 -8.35 0.57 -3.75
CA ASP A 44 -8.41 0.89 -5.18
C ASP A 44 -8.50 2.40 -5.42
N GLN A 45 -7.40 3.00 -5.83
CA GLN A 45 -7.32 4.41 -6.22
C GLN A 45 -7.36 4.60 -7.76
N GLU A 46 -7.35 3.53 -8.54
CA GLU A 46 -7.47 3.61 -9.99
C GLU A 46 -8.93 3.82 -10.44
N HIS A 47 -9.86 3.03 -9.91
CA HIS A 47 -11.26 3.04 -10.32
C HIS A 47 -12.23 3.51 -9.23
N ALA A 48 -11.75 3.81 -8.05
CA ALA A 48 -12.53 4.39 -6.97
C ALA A 48 -11.90 5.72 -6.52
N GLY A 49 -12.74 6.70 -6.22
CA GLY A 49 -12.28 8.04 -5.80
C GLY A 49 -11.79 8.11 -4.36
N ILE A 50 -10.94 7.17 -3.93
CA ILE A 50 -10.41 7.11 -2.57
C ILE A 50 -9.38 8.21 -2.38
N SER A 51 -9.60 9.07 -1.38
CA SER A 51 -8.67 10.13 -1.00
C SER A 51 -7.47 9.58 -0.21
N ILE A 52 -6.38 10.34 -0.16
CA ILE A 52 -5.21 9.98 0.67
C ILE A 52 -5.57 9.85 2.15
N ALA A 53 -6.47 10.68 2.67
CA ALA A 53 -6.95 10.56 4.05
C ALA A 53 -7.70 9.24 4.30
N GLN A 54 -8.52 8.80 3.35
CA GLN A 54 -9.19 7.50 3.46
C GLN A 54 -8.19 6.34 3.40
N ILE A 55 -7.16 6.43 2.56
CA ILE A 55 -6.06 5.46 2.52
C ILE A 55 -5.35 5.40 3.88
N GLU A 56 -5.01 6.55 4.47
CA GLU A 56 -4.37 6.63 5.78
C GLU A 56 -5.21 5.92 6.86
N HIS A 57 -6.50 6.26 6.95
CA HIS A 57 -7.41 5.64 7.93
C HIS A 57 -7.55 4.13 7.70
N ALA A 58 -7.65 3.68 6.46
CA ALA A 58 -7.74 2.26 6.14
C ALA A 58 -6.44 1.51 6.47
N CYS A 59 -5.27 2.11 6.21
CA CYS A 59 -3.98 1.54 6.56
C CYS A 59 -3.77 1.46 8.08
N LEU A 60 -4.21 2.46 8.84
CA LEU A 60 -4.20 2.43 10.30
C LEU A 60 -5.08 1.30 10.84
N ALA A 61 -6.30 1.17 10.33
CA ALA A 61 -7.21 0.08 10.69
C ALA A 61 -6.65 -1.30 10.32
N ALA A 62 -6.06 -1.45 9.13
CA ALA A 62 -5.45 -2.70 8.71
C ALA A 62 -4.33 -3.13 9.67
N ARG A 63 -3.44 -2.21 10.03
CA ARG A 63 -2.38 -2.49 11.03
C ARG A 63 -2.92 -2.89 12.38
N SER A 64 -4.02 -2.26 12.85
CA SER A 64 -4.61 -2.57 14.17
C SER A 64 -5.16 -3.99 14.27
N VAL A 65 -5.58 -4.57 13.14
CA VAL A 65 -6.10 -5.95 13.06
C VAL A 65 -5.14 -6.94 12.40
N GLY A 66 -3.88 -6.52 12.19
CA GLY A 66 -2.82 -7.40 11.68
C GLY A 66 -2.91 -7.73 10.19
N LEU A 67 -3.61 -6.92 9.39
CA LEU A 67 -3.63 -7.02 7.94
C LEU A 67 -2.54 -6.14 7.31
N ASP A 68 -1.93 -6.62 6.24
CA ASP A 68 -1.16 -5.76 5.34
C ASP A 68 -2.10 -4.95 4.44
N SER A 69 -1.58 -3.88 3.84
CA SER A 69 -2.33 -3.06 2.90
C SER A 69 -1.48 -2.68 1.70
N PHE A 70 -2.10 -2.56 0.54
CA PHE A 70 -1.47 -1.97 -0.63
C PHE A 70 -2.50 -1.20 -1.46
N VAL A 71 -2.02 -0.25 -2.25
CA VAL A 71 -2.86 0.64 -3.06
C VAL A 71 -2.64 0.35 -4.52
N ARG A 72 -3.73 0.13 -5.26
CA ARG A 72 -3.71 0.14 -6.73
C ARG A 72 -3.89 1.56 -7.23
N LEU A 73 -3.01 1.97 -8.12
CA LEU A 73 -3.04 3.29 -8.76
C LEU A 73 -2.44 3.23 -10.18
N ALA A 74 -2.84 4.17 -11.03
CA ALA A 74 -2.17 4.41 -12.30
C ALA A 74 -1.07 5.45 -12.07
N PRO A 75 0.22 5.06 -12.15
CA PRO A 75 1.33 5.95 -11.82
C PRO A 75 1.52 7.01 -12.90
N THR A 76 1.38 8.28 -12.55
CA THR A 76 1.61 9.42 -13.44
C THR A 76 2.88 10.19 -13.11
N ASP A 77 3.23 10.27 -11.83
CA ASP A 77 4.37 11.01 -11.32
C ASP A 77 4.80 10.49 -9.94
N TYR A 78 5.90 11.05 -9.42
CA TYR A 78 6.43 10.74 -8.09
C TYR A 78 5.38 10.89 -6.97
N ALA A 79 4.60 11.98 -6.98
CA ALA A 79 3.66 12.27 -5.91
C ALA A 79 2.50 11.25 -5.88
N THR A 80 2.04 10.79 -7.05
CA THR A 80 0.99 9.78 -7.17
C THR A 80 1.39 8.47 -6.48
N VAL A 81 2.64 8.08 -6.60
CA VAL A 81 3.19 6.86 -5.98
C VAL A 81 3.57 7.07 -4.52
N MET A 82 4.20 8.21 -4.21
CA MET A 82 4.74 8.47 -2.88
C MET A 82 3.66 8.70 -1.83
N ARG A 83 2.61 9.47 -2.14
CA ARG A 83 1.57 9.85 -1.17
C ARG A 83 0.85 8.67 -0.52
N PRO A 84 0.39 7.63 -1.23
CA PRO A 84 -0.17 6.44 -0.60
C PRO A 84 0.82 5.71 0.33
N LEU A 85 2.10 5.68 -0.02
CA LEU A 85 3.14 5.10 0.83
C LEU A 85 3.36 5.90 2.11
N GLU A 86 3.33 7.25 2.03
CA GLU A 86 3.38 8.12 3.22
C GLU A 86 2.11 7.98 4.09
N ALA A 87 0.96 7.75 3.48
CA ALA A 87 -0.29 7.44 4.18
C ALA A 87 -0.26 6.06 4.89
N GLY A 88 0.78 5.27 4.69
CA GLY A 88 1.02 4.02 5.42
C GLY A 88 0.73 2.76 4.64
N ALA A 89 0.50 2.82 3.34
CA ALA A 89 0.38 1.63 2.51
C ALA A 89 1.69 0.82 2.51
N GLY A 90 1.59 -0.48 2.69
CA GLY A 90 2.74 -1.39 2.67
C GLY A 90 3.27 -1.68 1.27
N GLY A 91 2.53 -1.33 0.23
CA GLY A 91 2.93 -1.53 -1.16
C GLY A 91 2.08 -0.77 -2.16
N ILE A 92 2.53 -0.80 -3.40
CA ILE A 92 1.85 -0.22 -4.57
C ILE A 92 1.63 -1.32 -5.61
N MET A 93 0.43 -1.37 -6.15
CA MET A 93 0.11 -2.10 -7.38
C MET A 93 -0.01 -1.07 -8.51
N ALA A 94 1.03 -0.96 -9.32
CA ALA A 94 1.04 -0.05 -10.45
C ALA A 94 0.19 -0.61 -11.59
N ALA A 95 -0.93 0.03 -11.87
CA ALA A 95 -1.81 -0.31 -12.99
C ALA A 95 -1.39 0.46 -14.25
N GLN A 96 -1.78 -0.05 -15.44
CA GLN A 96 -1.57 0.61 -16.72
C GLN A 96 -0.10 0.93 -17.05
N VAL A 97 0.84 0.13 -16.56
CA VAL A 97 2.26 0.29 -16.89
C VAL A 97 2.49 -0.07 -18.36
N ARG A 98 2.97 0.88 -19.15
CA ARG A 98 3.04 0.77 -20.63
C ARG A 98 4.44 0.51 -21.17
N GLY A 99 5.47 0.50 -20.30
CA GLY A 99 6.85 0.29 -20.76
C GLY A 99 7.84 0.15 -19.63
N VAL A 100 9.04 -0.25 -19.97
CA VAL A 100 10.13 -0.50 -19.03
C VAL A 100 10.48 0.75 -18.23
N GLN A 101 10.59 1.92 -18.91
CA GLN A 101 10.94 3.17 -18.25
C GLN A 101 9.94 3.52 -17.15
N GLN A 102 8.65 3.39 -17.41
CA GLN A 102 7.61 3.67 -16.39
C GLN A 102 7.72 2.69 -15.21
N ALA A 103 8.03 1.43 -15.46
CA ALA A 103 8.26 0.46 -14.40
C ALA A 103 9.49 0.81 -13.55
N GLU A 104 10.58 1.25 -14.18
CA GLU A 104 11.78 1.73 -13.51
C GLU A 104 11.50 2.98 -12.68
N ASP A 105 10.77 3.95 -13.21
CA ASP A 105 10.38 5.16 -12.51
C ASP A 105 9.59 4.83 -11.25
N VAL A 106 8.58 3.95 -11.34
CA VAL A 106 7.81 3.50 -10.18
C VAL A 106 8.72 2.84 -9.14
N MET A 107 9.64 1.99 -9.56
CA MET A 107 10.61 1.36 -8.64
C MET A 107 11.48 2.41 -7.94
N GLN A 108 11.96 3.42 -8.65
CA GLN A 108 12.74 4.51 -8.08
C GLN A 108 11.92 5.33 -7.05
N TRP A 109 10.66 5.59 -7.32
CA TRP A 109 9.77 6.35 -6.44
C TRP A 109 9.31 5.60 -5.20
N THR A 110 9.36 4.26 -5.21
CA THR A 110 8.96 3.44 -4.05
C THR A 110 10.10 3.13 -3.11
N LYS A 111 11.35 3.22 -3.52
CA LYS A 111 12.52 2.82 -2.74
C LYS A 111 13.32 4.02 -2.23
N PHE A 112 13.78 3.93 -0.99
CA PHE A 112 14.72 4.88 -0.41
C PHE A 112 16.12 4.71 -1.01
N HIS A 113 16.91 5.79 -0.95
CA HIS A 113 18.33 5.73 -1.30
C HIS A 113 19.05 4.60 -0.52
N PRO A 114 20.01 3.84 -1.11
CA PRO A 114 20.54 3.96 -2.49
C PRO A 114 19.73 3.19 -3.55
N ARG A 115 18.65 2.52 -3.20
CA ARG A 115 17.86 1.69 -4.12
C ARG A 115 16.85 2.46 -4.95
N GLY A 116 16.62 3.73 -4.62
CA GLY A 116 15.66 4.59 -5.30
C GLY A 116 15.79 6.04 -4.84
N LEU A 117 14.80 6.85 -5.23
CA LEU A 117 14.77 8.29 -5.05
C LEU A 117 13.67 8.77 -4.09
N ARG A 118 13.00 7.85 -3.39
CA ARG A 118 11.95 8.22 -2.43
C ARG A 118 12.54 9.11 -1.33
N GLY A 119 11.91 10.27 -1.09
CA GLY A 119 12.26 11.17 -0.01
C GLY A 119 11.97 10.58 1.37
N VAL A 120 12.76 10.96 2.36
CA VAL A 120 12.57 10.57 3.76
C VAL A 120 11.90 11.71 4.51
N ASN A 121 10.74 11.44 5.13
CA ASN A 121 10.14 12.37 6.08
C ASN A 121 10.85 12.20 7.43
N GLY A 122 11.56 13.23 7.88
CA GLY A 122 12.38 13.20 9.08
C GLY A 122 11.62 12.85 10.36
N LEU A 123 10.34 13.18 10.44
CA LEU A 123 9.50 12.84 11.60
C LEU A 123 9.21 11.32 11.67
N ILE A 124 9.09 10.65 10.53
CA ILE A 124 8.86 9.20 10.47
C ILE A 124 10.18 8.44 10.66
N ALA A 125 11.28 8.97 10.13
CA ALA A 125 12.61 8.37 10.31
C ALA A 125 13.05 8.33 11.78
N ALA A 126 12.65 9.31 12.57
CA ALA A 126 12.94 9.34 14.01
C ALA A 126 12.17 8.30 14.83
N VAL A 127 11.11 7.71 14.28
CA VAL A 127 10.27 6.70 14.95
C VAL A 127 10.64 5.26 14.52
N VAL A 128 11.42 5.09 13.48
CA VAL A 128 11.75 3.78 12.89
C VAL A 128 13.22 3.37 13.14
N LEU A 129 14.03 4.26 13.71
CA LEU A 129 15.36 3.97 14.21
C LEU A 129 15.29 3.60 15.70
#